data_d040fb94009147e84c2b961bb0c1aa0c
#
_entry.id   d040fb94009147e84c2b961bb0c1aa0c
#
_cell.length_a   1.000
_cell.length_b   1.000
_cell.length_c   1.000
_cell.angle_alpha   90.00
_cell.angle_beta   90.00
_cell.angle_gamma   90.00
#
_symmetry.space_group_name_H-M   'P 1'
#
loop_
_entity.id
_entity.type
_entity.pdbx_description
1 polymer ?
#
loop_
_entity_poly.entity_id
_entity_poly.type
_entity_poly.pdbx_seq_one_letter_code
_entity_poly.pdbx_strand_id
1 'polypeptide(L)'
;IRHLEELRKVSGIIPAVNQIECHPLWNRKPLIAFCRSHGIAVQAYAPLARGLYLNREIMQQLAEKYVRTEAQIGLRYLVQQGISVIPKSTQPDRIFANADVFDFELSEADMALIDTMDEQLRSASIPDDLL
;
A
#
# COMPACT_ATOMS: atom_id res chain seq x y z
N ILE A 1 -13.22 7.65 4.70
CA ILE A 1 -14.28 7.03 5.54
C ILE A 1 -15.62 7.69 5.25
N ARG A 2 -15.73 9.02 5.40
CA ARG A 2 -16.98 9.78 5.19
C ARG A 2 -17.71 9.39 3.90
N HIS A 3 -17.03 9.34 2.75
CA HIS A 3 -17.63 8.99 1.46
C HIS A 3 -18.18 7.56 1.43
N LEU A 4 -17.52 6.59 2.08
CA LEU A 4 -18.03 5.22 2.19
C LEU A 4 -19.30 5.15 3.05
N GLU A 5 -19.34 5.92 4.13
CA GLU A 5 -20.52 6.02 5.00
C GLU A 5 -21.71 6.70 4.28
N GLU A 6 -21.43 7.78 3.54
CA GLU A 6 -22.42 8.48 2.73
C GLU A 6 -22.98 7.57 1.63
N LEU A 7 -22.09 6.88 0.89
CA LEU A 7 -22.51 5.92 -0.14
C LEU A 7 -23.44 4.85 0.44
N ARG A 8 -23.08 4.29 1.60
CA ARG A 8 -23.91 3.29 2.27
C ARG A 8 -25.27 3.83 2.68
N LYS A 9 -25.32 5.08 3.18
CA LYS A 9 -26.59 5.73 3.56
C LYS A 9 -27.52 5.97 2.37
N VAL A 10 -26.95 6.37 1.23
CA VAL A 10 -27.74 6.72 0.03
C VAL A 10 -28.17 5.49 -0.77
N SER A 11 -27.27 4.52 -0.94
CA SER A 11 -27.51 3.36 -1.81
C SER A 11 -27.92 2.09 -1.08
N GLY A 12 -27.64 1.99 0.24
CA GLY A 12 -27.76 0.73 0.99
C GLY A 12 -26.72 -0.33 0.61
N ILE A 13 -25.82 -0.03 -0.33
CA ILE A 13 -24.83 -0.99 -0.86
C ILE A 13 -23.48 -0.77 -0.16
N ILE A 14 -22.86 -1.87 0.25
CA ILE A 14 -21.48 -1.88 0.72
C ILE A 14 -20.58 -2.17 -0.49
N PRO A 15 -19.62 -1.29 -0.83
CA PRO A 15 -18.67 -1.56 -1.91
C PRO A 15 -17.88 -2.84 -1.67
N ALA A 16 -17.67 -3.66 -2.70
CA ALA A 16 -16.84 -4.85 -2.59
C ALA A 16 -15.35 -4.49 -2.45
N VAL A 17 -14.92 -3.41 -3.10
CA VAL A 17 -13.52 -2.95 -3.13
C VAL A 17 -13.46 -1.44 -2.94
N ASN A 18 -12.48 -0.98 -2.17
CA ASN A 18 -12.06 0.41 -2.11
C ASN A 18 -10.63 0.52 -2.63
N GLN A 19 -10.46 1.17 -3.79
CA GLN A 19 -9.14 1.44 -4.37
C GLN A 19 -8.62 2.78 -3.86
N ILE A 20 -7.46 2.77 -3.20
CA ILE A 20 -6.86 3.94 -2.56
C ILE A 20 -5.38 4.04 -2.86
N GLU A 21 -4.81 5.24 -2.78
CA GLU A 21 -3.37 5.38 -2.68
C GLU A 21 -2.92 4.84 -1.32
N CYS A 22 -2.01 3.86 -1.35
CA CYS A 22 -1.47 3.27 -0.13
C CYS A 22 -0.06 2.73 -0.38
N HIS A 23 0.88 3.13 0.47
CA HIS A 23 2.30 2.77 0.40
C HIS A 23 2.99 3.13 1.73
N PRO A 24 4.27 2.77 1.95
CA PRO A 24 4.99 3.06 3.20
C PRO A 24 4.94 4.51 3.69
N LEU A 25 4.94 5.50 2.78
CA LEU A 25 4.86 6.92 3.15
C LEU A 25 3.43 7.42 3.40
N TRP A 26 2.42 6.59 3.13
CA TRP A 26 1.01 6.86 3.41
C TRP A 26 0.25 5.57 3.64
N ASN A 27 0.34 5.04 4.83
CA ASN A 27 -0.11 3.69 5.16
C ASN A 27 -1.63 3.53 5.37
N ARG A 28 -2.38 4.63 5.51
CA ARG A 28 -3.85 4.67 5.54
C ARG A 28 -4.50 3.77 6.59
N LYS A 29 -3.83 3.43 7.68
CA LYS A 29 -4.29 2.47 8.69
C LYS A 29 -5.74 2.67 9.16
N PRO A 30 -6.21 3.89 9.48
CA PRO A 30 -7.60 4.08 9.92
C PRO A 30 -8.61 3.70 8.83
N LEU A 31 -8.34 4.04 7.57
CA LEU A 31 -9.21 3.71 6.45
C LEU A 31 -9.22 2.21 6.16
N ILE A 32 -8.06 1.56 6.23
CA ILE A 32 -7.93 0.10 6.06
C ILE A 32 -8.70 -0.63 7.16
N ALA A 33 -8.58 -0.21 8.42
CA ALA A 33 -9.33 -0.80 9.52
C ALA A 33 -10.84 -0.65 9.33
N PHE A 34 -11.29 0.53 8.89
CA PHE A 34 -12.70 0.77 8.54
C PHE A 34 -13.17 -0.16 7.41
N CYS A 35 -12.41 -0.27 6.33
CA CYS A 35 -12.77 -1.16 5.22
C CYS A 35 -12.90 -2.62 5.70
N ARG A 36 -11.93 -3.11 6.46
CA ARG A 36 -11.95 -4.48 7.02
C ARG A 36 -13.19 -4.75 7.88
N SER A 37 -13.53 -3.82 8.78
CA SER A 37 -14.69 -3.97 9.67
C SER A 37 -16.03 -4.00 8.93
N HIS A 38 -16.04 -3.57 7.65
CA HIS A 38 -17.22 -3.55 6.78
C HIS A 38 -17.15 -4.57 5.63
N GLY A 39 -16.17 -5.47 5.63
CA GLY A 39 -16.01 -6.47 4.57
C GLY A 39 -15.61 -5.90 3.21
N ILE A 40 -15.01 -4.70 3.18
CA ILE A 40 -14.55 -4.02 1.97
C ILE A 40 -13.09 -4.41 1.72
N ALA A 41 -12.79 -5.03 0.58
CA ALA A 41 -11.42 -5.30 0.18
C ALA A 41 -10.69 -3.98 -0.16
N VAL A 42 -9.42 -3.90 0.18
CA VAL A 42 -8.59 -2.73 -0.14
C VAL A 42 -7.64 -3.06 -1.29
N GLN A 43 -7.60 -2.17 -2.29
CA GLN A 43 -6.64 -2.24 -3.39
C GLN A 43 -5.79 -0.97 -3.40
N ALA A 44 -4.46 -1.13 -3.34
CA ALA A 44 -3.51 -0.03 -3.35
C ALA A 44 -3.09 0.34 -4.77
N TYR A 45 -3.46 1.54 -5.23
CA TYR A 45 -2.81 2.14 -6.39
C TYR A 45 -1.56 2.92 -5.96
N ALA A 46 -0.65 3.17 -6.90
CA ALA A 46 0.66 3.76 -6.65
C ALA A 46 1.42 3.12 -5.45
N PRO A 47 1.43 1.76 -5.31
CA PRO A 47 2.01 1.11 -4.14
C PRO A 47 3.51 1.34 -3.99
N LEU A 48 4.18 1.77 -5.05
CA LEU A 48 5.60 2.15 -5.07
C LEU A 48 5.83 3.65 -4.83
N ALA A 49 4.78 4.43 -4.53
CA ALA A 49 4.86 5.88 -4.33
C ALA A 49 5.69 6.60 -5.41
N ARG A 50 5.62 6.14 -6.66
CA ARG A 50 6.45 6.63 -7.78
C ARG A 50 7.96 6.61 -7.48
N GLY A 51 8.41 5.75 -6.57
CA GLY A 51 9.81 5.62 -6.17
C GLY A 51 10.24 6.51 -4.99
N LEU A 52 9.33 7.30 -4.38
CA LEU A 52 9.67 8.26 -3.33
C LEU A 52 10.23 7.64 -2.04
N TYR A 53 9.92 6.39 -1.74
CA TYR A 53 10.49 5.71 -0.58
C TYR A 53 11.71 4.82 -0.92
N LEU A 54 11.97 4.61 -2.22
CA LEU A 54 13.18 3.92 -2.63
C LEU A 54 14.39 4.78 -2.24
N ASN A 55 15.47 4.15 -1.85
CA ASN A 55 16.69 4.76 -1.29
C ASN A 55 16.53 5.40 0.12
N ARG A 56 15.39 5.21 0.79
CA ARG A 56 15.30 5.52 2.22
C ARG A 56 16.08 4.48 3.02
N GLU A 57 16.80 4.90 4.05
CA GLU A 57 17.69 4.05 4.84
C GLU A 57 16.99 2.78 5.37
N ILE A 58 15.78 2.93 5.92
CA ILE A 58 14.97 1.80 6.39
C ILE A 58 14.74 0.78 5.27
N MET A 59 14.39 1.24 4.07
CA MET A 59 14.10 0.36 2.94
C MET A 59 15.36 -0.34 2.44
N GLN A 60 16.51 0.35 2.41
CA GLN A 60 17.79 -0.25 2.04
C GLN A 60 18.20 -1.33 3.03
N GLN A 61 18.13 -1.07 4.33
CA GLN A 61 18.44 -2.05 5.38
C GLN A 61 17.56 -3.30 5.28
N LEU A 62 16.26 -3.13 5.03
CA LEU A 62 15.34 -4.25 4.86
C LEU A 62 15.59 -5.00 3.55
N ALA A 63 15.90 -4.30 2.47
CA ALA A 63 16.25 -4.90 1.18
C ALA A 63 17.49 -5.82 1.32
N GLU A 64 18.54 -5.36 2.01
CA GLU A 64 19.72 -6.16 2.33
C GLU A 64 19.38 -7.36 3.20
N LYS A 65 18.63 -7.15 4.29
CA LYS A 65 18.23 -8.20 5.23
C LYS A 65 17.49 -9.36 4.57
N TYR A 66 16.55 -9.05 3.67
CA TYR A 66 15.71 -10.05 3.01
C TYR A 66 16.23 -10.50 1.63
N VAL A 67 17.35 -9.92 1.17
CA VAL A 67 17.91 -10.17 -0.16
C VAL A 67 16.85 -9.92 -1.25
N ARG A 68 16.19 -8.76 -1.17
CA ARG A 68 15.12 -8.30 -2.06
C ARG A 68 15.36 -6.84 -2.47
N THR A 69 14.66 -6.38 -3.49
CA THR A 69 14.64 -4.96 -3.82
C THR A 69 13.76 -4.18 -2.84
N GLU A 70 14.04 -2.89 -2.66
CA GLU A 70 13.21 -1.98 -1.85
C GLU A 70 11.75 -1.95 -2.35
N ALA A 71 11.55 -2.08 -3.67
CA ALA A 71 10.22 -2.18 -4.26
C ALA A 71 9.50 -3.46 -3.79
N GLN A 72 10.19 -4.61 -3.78
CA GLN A 72 9.62 -5.87 -3.28
C GLN A 72 9.30 -5.79 -1.79
N ILE A 73 10.14 -5.14 -0.98
CA ILE A 73 9.87 -4.91 0.45
C ILE A 73 8.57 -4.10 0.62
N GLY A 74 8.43 -2.99 -0.10
CA GLY A 74 7.23 -2.14 -0.01
C GLY A 74 5.96 -2.84 -0.50
N LEU A 75 6.04 -3.63 -1.57
CA LEU A 75 4.92 -4.43 -2.05
C LEU A 75 4.55 -5.54 -1.06
N ARG A 76 5.54 -6.25 -0.50
CA ARG A 76 5.32 -7.29 0.50
C ARG A 76 4.67 -6.73 1.77
N TYR A 77 5.10 -5.55 2.22
CA TYR A 77 4.49 -4.83 3.35
C TYR A 77 2.97 -4.64 3.17
N LEU A 78 2.51 -4.31 1.96
CA LEU A 78 1.08 -4.16 1.66
C LEU A 78 0.38 -5.51 1.54
N VAL A 79 0.95 -6.45 0.77
CA VAL A 79 0.38 -7.78 0.54
C VAL A 79 0.22 -8.54 1.84
N GLN A 80 1.20 -8.45 2.74
CA GLN A 80 1.17 -9.13 4.05
C GLN A 80 0.06 -8.59 4.96
N GLN A 81 -0.41 -7.38 4.71
CA GLN A 81 -1.59 -6.81 5.35
C GLN A 81 -2.90 -7.19 4.64
N GLY A 82 -2.90 -8.08 3.65
CA GLY A 82 -4.09 -8.45 2.89
C GLY A 82 -4.59 -7.36 1.93
N ILE A 83 -3.70 -6.45 1.52
CA ILE A 83 -4.00 -5.39 0.56
C ILE A 83 -3.58 -5.86 -0.82
N SER A 84 -4.49 -5.82 -1.79
CA SER A 84 -4.17 -6.04 -3.19
C SER A 84 -3.35 -4.86 -3.74
N VAL A 85 -2.31 -5.14 -4.52
CA VAL A 85 -1.42 -4.11 -5.08
C VAL A 85 -1.45 -4.11 -6.60
N ILE A 86 -1.42 -2.93 -7.21
CA ILE A 86 -1.40 -2.75 -8.67
C ILE A 86 -0.18 -1.90 -9.09
N PRO A 87 1.05 -2.43 -8.94
CA PRO A 87 2.25 -1.71 -9.35
C PRO A 87 2.33 -1.61 -10.89
N LYS A 88 2.73 -0.44 -11.39
CA LYS A 88 2.95 -0.21 -12.82
C LYS A 88 4.43 -0.23 -13.14
N SER A 89 4.81 -0.99 -14.17
CA SER A 89 6.14 -0.89 -14.79
C SER A 89 6.04 -1.09 -16.31
N THR A 90 6.98 -0.51 -17.04
CA THR A 90 7.20 -0.74 -18.47
C THR A 90 8.44 -1.59 -18.73
N GLN A 91 9.17 -1.96 -17.69
CA GLN A 91 10.39 -2.75 -17.78
C GLN A 91 10.11 -4.19 -17.37
N PRO A 92 10.36 -5.19 -18.25
CA PRO A 92 10.06 -6.60 -17.98
C PRO A 92 10.65 -7.10 -16.66
N ASP A 93 11.91 -6.83 -16.37
CA ASP A 93 12.57 -7.29 -15.14
C ASP A 93 11.88 -6.76 -13.87
N ARG A 94 11.41 -5.49 -13.91
CA ARG A 94 10.67 -4.90 -12.81
C ARG A 94 9.26 -5.50 -12.67
N ILE A 95 8.62 -5.87 -13.79
CA ILE A 95 7.32 -6.55 -13.77
C ILE A 95 7.46 -7.89 -13.06
N PHE A 96 8.47 -8.68 -13.41
CA PHE A 96 8.76 -9.96 -12.75
C PHE A 96 9.09 -9.76 -11.27
N ALA A 97 9.99 -8.85 -10.93
CA ALA A 97 10.35 -8.57 -9.54
C ALA A 97 9.14 -8.11 -8.69
N ASN A 98 8.24 -7.29 -9.26
CA ASN A 98 7.03 -6.84 -8.57
C ASN A 98 6.02 -7.98 -8.29
N ALA A 99 6.05 -9.05 -9.09
CA ALA A 99 5.24 -10.25 -8.88
C ALA A 99 5.89 -11.24 -7.88
N ASP A 100 7.21 -11.17 -7.70
CA ASP A 100 8.00 -12.06 -6.85
C ASP A 100 8.05 -11.54 -5.40
N VAL A 101 6.88 -11.56 -4.73
CA VAL A 101 6.70 -11.00 -3.37
C VAL A 101 5.98 -11.97 -2.41
N PHE A 102 5.75 -13.22 -2.84
CA PHE A 102 4.94 -14.17 -2.08
C PHE A 102 5.77 -15.25 -1.35
N ASP A 103 7.06 -15.36 -1.63
CA ASP A 103 7.96 -16.40 -1.14
C ASP A 103 8.79 -16.00 0.08
N PHE A 104 8.57 -14.80 0.63
CA PHE A 104 9.19 -14.32 1.87
C PHE A 104 8.20 -13.56 2.74
N GLU A 105 8.53 -13.40 4.01
CA GLU A 105 7.69 -12.72 4.99
C GLU A 105 8.52 -11.73 5.80
N LEU A 106 7.98 -10.52 5.98
CA LEU A 106 8.56 -9.51 6.87
C LEU A 106 8.18 -9.84 8.31
N SER A 107 9.14 -9.72 9.24
CA SER A 107 8.85 -9.87 10.66
C SER A 107 7.90 -8.77 11.16
N GLU A 108 7.21 -9.01 12.27
CA GLU A 108 6.36 -7.99 12.90
C GLU A 108 7.14 -6.72 13.26
N ALA A 109 8.40 -6.87 13.71
CA ALA A 109 9.27 -5.73 14.00
C ALA A 109 9.60 -4.92 12.74
N ASP A 110 9.86 -5.59 11.61
CA ASP A 110 10.14 -4.90 10.35
C ASP A 110 8.89 -4.25 9.76
N MET A 111 7.72 -4.88 9.92
CA MET A 111 6.43 -4.25 9.57
C MET A 111 6.21 -2.96 10.37
N ALA A 112 6.46 -3.01 11.68
CA ALA A 112 6.36 -1.85 12.56
C ALA A 112 7.40 -0.77 12.20
N LEU A 113 8.60 -1.17 11.77
CA LEU A 113 9.63 -0.23 11.31
C LEU A 113 9.20 0.50 10.05
N ILE A 114 8.61 -0.19 9.08
CA ILE A 114 8.05 0.44 7.87
C ILE A 114 6.89 1.38 8.24
N ASP A 115 6.07 1.04 9.22
CA ASP A 115 4.99 1.89 9.72
C ASP A 115 5.48 3.27 10.18
N THR A 116 6.70 3.36 10.72
CA THR A 116 7.29 4.64 11.13
C THR A 116 7.60 5.60 9.98
N MET A 117 7.58 5.11 8.74
CA MET A 117 7.81 5.93 7.55
C MET A 117 6.58 6.75 7.12
N ASP A 118 5.44 6.61 7.77
CA ASP A 118 4.21 7.31 7.40
C ASP A 118 4.35 8.83 7.58
N GLU A 119 4.45 9.51 6.48
CA GLU A 119 4.54 10.97 6.38
C GLU A 119 3.22 11.59 5.92
N GLN A 120 2.17 10.79 5.69
CA GLN A 120 0.91 11.16 5.03
C GLN A 120 1.15 11.79 3.65
N LEU A 121 2.23 11.37 3.00
CA LEU A 121 2.72 11.92 1.74
C LEU A 121 1.96 11.33 0.55
N ARG A 122 1.28 12.15 -0.22
CA ARG A 122 0.67 11.75 -1.50
C ARG A 122 1.72 11.74 -2.60
N SER A 123 1.76 10.65 -3.37
CA SER A 123 2.57 10.57 -4.58
C SER A 123 1.77 10.89 -5.86
N ALA A 124 0.45 10.72 -5.80
CA ALA A 124 -0.46 11.05 -6.88
C ALA A 124 -1.11 12.42 -6.65
N SER A 125 -1.15 13.25 -7.68
CA SER A 125 -1.89 14.50 -7.67
C SER A 125 -3.38 14.22 -7.94
N ILE A 126 -4.19 14.27 -6.90
CA ILE A 126 -5.64 14.22 -6.97
C ILE A 126 -6.15 15.62 -6.61
N PRO A 127 -7.06 16.21 -7.39
CA PRO A 127 -7.67 17.49 -7.04
C PRO A 127 -8.32 17.43 -5.65
N ASP A 128 -8.14 18.49 -4.85
CA ASP A 128 -8.60 18.54 -3.45
C ASP A 128 -10.13 18.46 -3.32
N ASP A 129 -10.85 18.83 -4.35
CA ASP A 129 -12.32 18.75 -4.43
C ASP A 129 -12.86 17.31 -4.56
N LEU A 130 -11.98 16.35 -4.87
CA LEU A 130 -12.32 14.92 -4.96
C LEU A 130 -11.97 14.13 -3.68
N LEU A 131 -11.56 14.81 -2.63
CA LEU A 131 -11.18 14.23 -1.35
C LEU A 131 -12.20 14.59 -0.28
#